data_c5b0f275fb3cb01a5138207db0528027
#
_entry.id   c5b0f275fb3cb01a5138207db0528027
#
_cell.length_a   1.000
_cell.length_b   1.000
_cell.length_c   1.000
_cell.angle_alpha   90.00
_cell.angle_beta   90.00
_cell.angle_gamma   90.00
#
_symmetry.space_group_name_H-M   'P 1'
#
loop_
_entity.id
_entity.type
_entity.pdbx_description
1 polymer ?
#
loop_
_entity_poly.entity_id
_entity_poly.type
_entity_poly.pdbx_seq_one_letter_code
_entity_poly.pdbx_strand_id
1 'polypeptide(L)'
;MQKHPEMMVVRQPWDTGSSAREDPYTELAVTVVMTAVEDYIEILKTMLKGNLTDNEIHDCKLEKRRLERFFRSKDYEFYTAFMSTEIAPEAIIKLCPIRAKERLDEERKKEEEKAKKAAEKAAKEQAEREAKGQAEAKQDNKQDNTENNNNSSADKAESEDAQ
;
A
#
# COMPACT_ATOMS: atom_id res chain seq x y z
N MET A 1 -17.23 20.45 -24.52
CA MET A 1 -16.04 20.63 -23.67
C MET A 1 -16.49 20.68 -22.22
N GLN A 2 -16.41 19.56 -21.50
CA GLN A 2 -16.74 19.50 -20.06
C GLN A 2 -15.49 19.89 -19.29
N LYS A 3 -15.56 21.00 -18.57
CA LYS A 3 -14.52 21.41 -17.61
C LYS A 3 -14.60 20.44 -16.43
N HIS A 4 -13.54 19.67 -16.23
CA HIS A 4 -13.36 18.93 -14.99
C HIS A 4 -13.36 19.92 -13.82
N PRO A 5 -14.12 19.66 -12.74
CA PRO A 5 -13.98 20.45 -11.54
C PRO A 5 -12.57 20.21 -11.00
N GLU A 6 -11.77 21.26 -10.97
CA GLU A 6 -10.51 21.26 -10.24
C GLU A 6 -10.82 20.81 -8.82
N MET A 7 -10.28 19.65 -8.42
CA MET A 7 -10.27 19.26 -7.03
C MET A 7 -9.51 20.35 -6.28
N MET A 8 -10.24 21.24 -5.63
CA MET A 8 -9.65 22.13 -4.64
C MET A 8 -9.03 21.23 -3.56
N VAL A 9 -7.71 21.10 -3.61
CA VAL A 9 -6.97 20.55 -2.48
C VAL A 9 -7.19 21.52 -1.34
N VAL A 10 -8.11 21.18 -0.45
CA VAL A 10 -8.35 21.94 0.77
C VAL A 10 -7.07 21.78 1.60
N ARG A 11 -6.20 22.79 1.54
CA ARG A 11 -5.03 22.85 2.42
C ARG A 11 -5.51 22.80 3.85
N GLN A 12 -5.05 21.80 4.57
CA GLN A 12 -5.36 21.69 5.98
C GLN A 12 -4.74 22.89 6.73
N PRO A 13 -5.36 23.38 7.80
CA PRO A 13 -4.85 24.55 8.55
C PRO A 13 -3.41 24.41 9.05
N TRP A 14 -2.93 23.17 9.16
CA TRP A 14 -1.57 22.82 9.60
C TRP A 14 -0.60 22.49 8.46
N ASP A 15 -1.01 22.51 7.19
CA ASP A 15 -0.12 22.41 6.03
C ASP A 15 0.62 23.74 5.84
N THR A 16 1.43 24.14 6.79
CA THR A 16 2.32 25.28 6.68
C THR A 16 3.46 24.89 5.76
N GLY A 17 3.38 25.30 4.49
CA GLY A 17 4.48 25.14 3.56
C GLY A 17 5.73 25.78 4.17
N SER A 18 6.82 25.01 4.26
CA SER A 18 8.11 25.42 4.75
C SER A 18 8.55 26.74 4.11
N SER A 19 8.34 27.83 4.83
CA SER A 19 8.84 29.15 4.48
C SER A 19 10.23 29.33 5.10
N ALA A 20 11.21 29.62 4.26
CA ALA A 20 12.60 29.68 4.60
C ALA A 20 12.88 30.62 5.78
N ARG A 21 13.68 30.16 6.74
CA ARG A 21 14.29 30.88 7.85
C ARG A 21 13.36 31.43 8.93
N GLU A 22 12.59 30.52 9.51
CA GLU A 22 11.92 30.80 10.76
C GLU A 22 12.92 30.66 11.93
N ASP A 23 12.70 31.43 13.00
CA ASP A 23 13.42 31.32 14.27
C ASP A 23 13.36 29.85 14.76
N PRO A 24 14.47 29.26 15.27
CA PRO A 24 14.53 27.89 15.75
C PRO A 24 13.45 27.53 16.78
N TYR A 25 12.99 28.47 17.56
CA TYR A 25 11.92 28.29 18.52
C TYR A 25 10.56 28.14 17.83
N THR A 26 10.32 28.87 16.75
CA THR A 26 9.13 28.74 15.91
C THR A 26 9.10 27.37 15.23
N GLU A 27 10.22 26.92 14.67
CA GLU A 27 10.34 25.60 14.06
C GLU A 27 10.08 24.48 15.08
N LEU A 28 10.62 24.60 16.29
CA LEU A 28 10.39 23.66 17.38
C LEU A 28 8.90 23.62 17.78
N ALA A 29 8.29 24.79 17.95
CA ALA A 29 6.87 24.90 18.33
C ALA A 29 5.96 24.27 17.27
N VAL A 30 6.18 24.56 15.99
CA VAL A 30 5.48 23.94 14.87
C VAL A 30 5.66 22.41 14.91
N THR A 31 6.89 21.94 15.09
CA THR A 31 7.18 20.49 15.13
C THR A 31 6.43 19.80 16.27
N VAL A 32 6.40 20.38 17.46
CA VAL A 32 5.65 19.82 18.61
C VAL A 32 4.16 19.70 18.30
N VAL A 33 3.56 20.76 17.77
CA VAL A 33 2.12 20.76 17.45
C VAL A 33 1.82 19.76 16.32
N MET A 34 2.64 19.76 15.27
CA MET A 34 2.46 18.84 14.13
C MET A 34 2.61 17.37 14.54
N THR A 35 3.60 17.06 15.38
CA THR A 35 3.77 15.69 15.91
C THR A 35 2.53 15.27 16.70
N ALA A 36 2.04 16.12 17.58
CA ALA A 36 0.82 15.81 18.36
C ALA A 36 -0.41 15.59 17.46
N VAL A 37 -0.55 16.34 16.36
CA VAL A 37 -1.64 16.17 15.40
C VAL A 37 -1.48 14.84 14.63
N GLU A 38 -0.26 14.51 14.19
CA GLU A 38 0.02 13.23 13.51
C GLU A 38 -0.23 12.04 14.42
N ASP A 39 0.24 12.07 15.67
CA ASP A 39 -0.02 11.03 16.66
C ASP A 39 -1.52 10.85 16.89
N TYR A 40 -2.27 11.94 16.95
CA TYR A 40 -3.72 11.87 17.10
C TYR A 40 -4.41 11.21 15.90
N ILE A 41 -3.99 11.54 14.68
CA ILE A 41 -4.48 10.91 13.45
C ILE A 41 -4.16 9.41 13.43
N GLU A 42 -2.93 9.01 13.77
CA GLU A 42 -2.53 7.60 13.79
C GLU A 42 -3.29 6.78 14.83
N ILE A 43 -3.54 7.32 16.03
CA ILE A 43 -4.37 6.67 17.05
C ILE A 43 -5.79 6.48 16.52
N LEU A 44 -6.38 7.50 15.92
CA LEU A 44 -7.73 7.41 15.35
C LEU A 44 -7.78 6.40 14.20
N LYS A 45 -6.79 6.38 13.32
CA LYS A 45 -6.66 5.41 12.24
C LYS A 45 -6.56 3.98 12.78
N THR A 46 -5.76 3.76 13.81
CA THR A 46 -5.60 2.47 14.49
C THR A 46 -6.92 2.00 15.08
N MET A 47 -7.65 2.88 15.75
CA MET A 47 -9.00 2.56 16.28
C MET A 47 -10.01 2.23 15.16
N LEU A 48 -9.90 2.84 13.97
CA LEU A 48 -10.76 2.55 12.82
C LEU A 48 -10.44 1.23 12.12
N LYS A 49 -9.23 0.70 12.24
CA LYS A 49 -8.86 -0.62 11.69
C LYS A 49 -9.60 -1.78 12.35
N GLY A 50 -9.99 -1.65 13.59
CA GLY A 50 -10.89 -2.58 14.30
C GLY A 50 -10.28 -3.93 14.70
N ASN A 51 -9.00 -4.18 14.44
CA ASN A 51 -8.31 -5.44 14.74
C ASN A 51 -7.51 -5.32 16.06
N LEU A 52 -8.08 -4.68 17.07
CA LEU A 52 -7.41 -4.38 18.33
C LEU A 52 -7.92 -5.30 19.43
N THR A 53 -7.02 -5.71 20.31
CA THR A 53 -7.36 -6.34 21.59
C THR A 53 -7.95 -5.32 22.56
N ASP A 54 -8.62 -5.78 23.59
CA ASP A 54 -9.23 -4.90 24.61
C ASP A 54 -8.19 -4.00 25.30
N ASN A 55 -6.97 -4.49 25.51
CA ASN A 55 -5.88 -3.71 26.10
C ASN A 55 -5.43 -2.60 25.16
N GLU A 56 -5.24 -2.92 23.86
CA GLU A 56 -4.86 -1.93 22.85
C GLU A 56 -5.93 -0.85 22.66
N ILE A 57 -7.22 -1.24 22.72
CA ILE A 57 -8.33 -0.28 22.68
C ILE A 57 -8.28 0.65 23.90
N HIS A 58 -7.96 0.10 25.08
CA HIS A 58 -7.83 0.89 26.30
C HIS A 58 -6.68 1.90 26.18
N ASP A 59 -5.54 1.46 25.73
CA ASP A 59 -4.33 2.30 25.54
C ASP A 59 -4.58 3.40 24.49
N CYS A 60 -5.16 3.06 23.36
CA CYS A 60 -5.55 4.06 22.35
C CYS A 60 -6.52 5.11 22.90
N LYS A 61 -7.47 4.70 23.76
CA LYS A 61 -8.39 5.64 24.41
C LYS A 61 -7.69 6.55 25.41
N LEU A 62 -6.70 6.05 26.13
CA LEU A 62 -5.90 6.85 27.06
C LEU A 62 -5.06 7.89 26.32
N GLU A 63 -4.31 7.46 25.30
CA GLU A 63 -3.49 8.36 24.51
C GLU A 63 -4.34 9.40 23.76
N LYS A 64 -5.46 9.00 23.19
CA LYS A 64 -6.43 9.93 22.59
C LYS A 64 -6.84 11.03 23.59
N ARG A 65 -7.22 10.67 24.81
CA ARG A 65 -7.61 11.63 25.85
C ARG A 65 -6.44 12.51 26.28
N ARG A 66 -5.20 11.97 26.26
CA ARG A 66 -3.98 12.72 26.58
C ARG A 66 -3.73 13.82 25.55
N LEU A 67 -3.84 13.49 24.26
CA LEU A 67 -3.68 14.45 23.17
C LEU A 67 -4.80 15.50 23.14
N GLU A 68 -6.05 15.10 23.36
CA GLU A 68 -7.16 16.06 23.47
C GLU A 68 -6.99 17.03 24.67
N ARG A 69 -6.39 16.58 25.78
CA ARG A 69 -6.04 17.46 26.91
C ARG A 69 -4.89 18.39 26.54
N PHE A 70 -3.88 17.88 25.83
CA PHE A 70 -2.78 18.72 25.33
C PHE A 70 -3.32 19.84 24.45
N PHE A 71 -4.17 19.54 23.45
CA PHE A 71 -4.74 20.57 22.57
C PHE A 71 -5.54 21.64 23.30
N ARG A 72 -6.12 21.32 24.47
CA ARG A 72 -6.87 22.29 25.31
C ARG A 72 -6.03 22.87 26.45
N SER A 73 -4.72 22.62 26.46
CA SER A 73 -3.83 23.10 27.53
C SER A 73 -3.23 24.45 27.20
N LYS A 74 -2.68 25.11 28.27
CA LYS A 74 -1.88 26.31 28.09
C LYS A 74 -0.58 26.07 27.36
N ASP A 75 -0.06 24.84 27.39
CA ASP A 75 1.14 24.47 26.63
C ASP A 75 0.88 24.54 25.12
N TYR A 76 -0.29 24.08 24.68
CA TYR A 76 -0.70 24.22 23.30
C TYR A 76 -0.84 25.69 22.88
N GLU A 77 -1.49 26.52 23.72
CA GLU A 77 -1.60 27.97 23.48
C GLU A 77 -0.22 28.62 23.39
N PHE A 78 0.71 28.21 24.26
CA PHE A 78 2.10 28.69 24.23
C PHE A 78 2.80 28.34 22.91
N TYR A 79 2.71 27.08 22.44
CA TYR A 79 3.33 26.67 21.18
C TYR A 79 2.68 27.34 19.96
N THR A 80 1.36 27.48 19.94
CA THR A 80 0.66 28.11 18.82
C THR A 80 0.86 29.61 18.76
N ALA A 81 1.23 30.26 19.86
CA ALA A 81 1.60 31.69 19.86
C ALA A 81 2.82 32.02 18.98
N PHE A 82 3.70 31.03 18.72
CA PHE A 82 4.83 31.16 17.79
C PHE A 82 4.46 30.84 16.34
N MET A 83 3.28 30.33 16.09
CA MET A 83 2.82 29.97 14.75
C MET A 83 2.16 31.18 14.10
N SER A 84 2.41 31.37 12.81
CA SER A 84 1.77 32.45 12.03
C SER A 84 0.26 32.23 11.82
N THR A 85 -0.23 31.04 12.12
CA THR A 85 -1.64 30.68 11.97
C THR A 85 -2.19 30.14 13.29
N GLU A 86 -3.19 30.80 13.82
CA GLU A 86 -3.90 30.31 15.00
C GLU A 86 -4.78 29.12 14.62
N ILE A 87 -4.49 27.94 15.17
CA ILE A 87 -5.25 26.73 14.94
C ILE A 87 -6.08 26.43 16.18
N ALA A 88 -7.39 26.59 16.08
CA ALA A 88 -8.28 26.30 17.18
C ALA A 88 -8.27 24.81 17.55
N PRO A 89 -8.14 24.43 18.84
CA PRO A 89 -8.14 23.03 19.29
C PRO A 89 -9.35 22.23 18.80
N GLU A 90 -10.50 22.85 18.77
CA GLU A 90 -11.75 22.22 18.32
C GLU A 90 -11.72 21.89 16.81
N ALA A 91 -10.98 22.67 16.01
CA ALA A 91 -10.79 22.38 14.60
C ALA A 91 -9.96 21.10 14.42
N ILE A 92 -8.89 20.91 15.19
CA ILE A 92 -8.07 19.69 15.17
C ILE A 92 -8.95 18.48 15.55
N ILE A 93 -9.66 18.56 16.67
CA ILE A 93 -10.47 17.45 17.17
C ILE A 93 -11.58 17.06 16.17
N LYS A 94 -12.09 18.00 15.38
CA LYS A 94 -13.11 17.74 14.36
C LYS A 94 -12.54 17.23 13.04
N LEU A 95 -11.38 17.71 12.62
CA LEU A 95 -10.81 17.40 11.30
C LEU A 95 -9.95 16.13 11.30
N CYS A 96 -9.23 15.84 12.39
CA CYS A 96 -8.37 14.65 12.46
C CYS A 96 -9.11 13.32 12.25
N PRO A 97 -10.35 13.09 12.75
CA PRO A 97 -11.10 11.88 12.44
C PRO A 97 -11.40 11.71 10.95
N ILE A 98 -11.68 12.81 10.25
CA ILE A 98 -11.92 12.80 8.81
C ILE A 98 -10.63 12.41 8.09
N ARG A 99 -9.52 13.05 8.46
CA ARG A 99 -8.20 12.75 7.89
C ARG A 99 -7.74 11.33 8.15
N ALA A 100 -7.98 10.81 9.36
CA ALA A 100 -7.67 9.42 9.70
C ALA A 100 -8.43 8.43 8.81
N LYS A 101 -9.70 8.70 8.52
CA LYS A 101 -10.50 7.88 7.62
C LYS A 101 -9.99 7.95 6.19
N GLU A 102 -9.69 9.13 5.68
CA GLU A 102 -9.13 9.33 4.34
C GLU A 102 -7.82 8.55 4.16
N ARG A 103 -6.89 8.67 5.13
CA ARG A 103 -5.62 7.91 5.10
C ARG A 103 -5.84 6.40 5.11
N LEU A 104 -6.80 5.90 5.88
CA LEU A 104 -7.14 4.49 5.91
C LEU A 104 -7.70 4.01 4.57
N ASP A 105 -8.57 4.79 3.95
CA ASP A 105 -9.14 4.46 2.64
C ASP A 105 -8.06 4.49 1.54
N GLU A 106 -7.11 5.41 1.61
CA GLU A 106 -5.94 5.44 0.71
C GLU A 106 -5.03 4.22 0.90
N GLU A 107 -4.77 3.80 2.15
CA GLU A 107 -3.99 2.59 2.44
C GLU A 107 -4.67 1.35 1.84
N ARG A 108 -5.97 1.18 2.04
CA ARG A 108 -6.75 0.07 1.48
C ARG A 108 -6.68 0.03 -0.05
N LYS A 109 -6.83 1.18 -0.71
CA LYS A 109 -6.70 1.27 -2.17
C LYS A 109 -5.31 0.86 -2.67
N LYS A 110 -4.25 1.30 -1.96
CA LYS A 110 -2.87 0.93 -2.30
C LYS A 110 -2.61 -0.57 -2.10
N GLU A 111 -3.17 -1.17 -1.05
CA GLU A 111 -3.08 -2.61 -0.80
C GLU A 111 -3.81 -3.42 -1.87
N GLU A 112 -5.03 -3.02 -2.25
CA GLU A 112 -5.78 -3.65 -3.33
C GLU A 112 -5.04 -3.57 -4.67
N GLU A 113 -4.44 -2.43 -4.98
CA GLU A 113 -3.66 -2.26 -6.21
C GLU A 113 -2.40 -3.15 -6.22
N LYS A 114 -1.71 -3.23 -5.08
CA LYS A 114 -0.57 -4.14 -4.92
C LYS A 114 -0.97 -5.60 -5.06
N ALA A 115 -2.10 -6.00 -4.46
CA ALA A 115 -2.63 -7.35 -4.56
C ALA A 115 -3.00 -7.70 -6.01
N LYS A 116 -3.65 -6.79 -6.74
CA LYS A 116 -3.98 -6.97 -8.17
C LYS A 116 -2.72 -7.14 -9.03
N LYS A 117 -1.70 -6.28 -8.82
CA LYS A 117 -0.42 -6.39 -9.55
C LYS A 117 0.32 -7.70 -9.23
N ALA A 118 0.29 -8.13 -7.96
CA ALA A 118 0.88 -9.40 -7.56
C ALA A 118 0.16 -10.61 -8.19
N ALA A 119 -1.17 -10.60 -8.22
CA ALA A 119 -1.98 -11.63 -8.85
C ALA A 119 -1.74 -11.71 -10.38
N GLU A 120 -1.66 -10.56 -11.06
CA GLU A 120 -1.37 -10.49 -12.50
C GLU A 120 0.03 -11.04 -12.81
N LYS A 121 1.03 -10.70 -11.98
CA LYS A 121 2.38 -11.23 -12.14
C LYS A 121 2.43 -12.75 -11.94
N ALA A 122 1.75 -13.25 -10.91
CA ALA A 122 1.68 -14.68 -10.65
C ALA A 122 0.97 -15.44 -11.80
N ALA A 123 -0.11 -14.88 -12.34
CA ALA A 123 -0.81 -15.47 -13.49
C ALA A 123 0.07 -15.52 -14.75
N LYS A 124 0.85 -14.47 -15.02
CA LYS A 124 1.80 -14.46 -16.15
C LYS A 124 2.90 -15.50 -15.98
N GLU A 125 3.44 -15.64 -14.76
CA GLU A 125 4.48 -16.62 -14.47
C GLU A 125 3.97 -18.06 -14.60
N GLN A 126 2.72 -18.33 -14.16
CA GLN A 126 2.08 -19.64 -14.35
C GLN A 126 1.86 -19.95 -15.84
N ALA A 127 1.35 -18.99 -16.60
CA ALA A 127 1.13 -19.18 -18.05
C ALA A 127 2.46 -19.45 -18.80
N GLU A 128 3.54 -18.81 -18.41
CA GLU A 128 4.86 -19.05 -19.00
C GLU A 128 5.41 -20.44 -18.64
N ARG A 129 5.21 -20.91 -17.40
CA ARG A 129 5.59 -22.26 -16.98
C ARG A 129 4.79 -23.34 -17.73
N GLU A 130 3.49 -23.15 -17.89
CA GLU A 130 2.63 -24.07 -18.66
C GLU A 130 3.01 -24.10 -20.13
N ALA A 131 3.35 -22.96 -20.74
CA ALA A 131 3.80 -22.88 -22.12
C ALA A 131 5.14 -23.59 -22.33
N LYS A 132 6.10 -23.49 -21.39
CA LYS A 132 7.38 -24.22 -21.43
C LYS A 132 7.18 -25.72 -21.26
N GLY A 133 6.35 -26.18 -20.32
CA GLY A 133 6.04 -27.59 -20.10
C GLY A 133 5.38 -28.24 -21.32
N GLN A 134 4.52 -27.54 -22.06
CA GLN A 134 3.92 -28.03 -23.30
C GLN A 134 4.91 -28.08 -24.47
N ALA A 135 5.93 -27.22 -24.49
CA ALA A 135 6.96 -27.23 -25.52
C ALA A 135 7.90 -28.43 -25.34
N GLU A 136 8.29 -28.77 -24.11
CA GLU A 136 9.12 -29.93 -23.80
C GLU A 136 8.39 -31.26 -24.08
N ALA A 137 7.11 -31.38 -23.71
CA ALA A 137 6.30 -32.56 -24.00
C ALA A 137 6.10 -32.85 -25.51
N LYS A 138 6.20 -31.85 -26.38
CA LYS A 138 6.13 -31.99 -27.82
C LYS A 138 7.46 -32.39 -28.45
N GLN A 139 8.59 -32.16 -27.81
CA GLN A 139 9.90 -32.62 -28.30
C GLN A 139 10.14 -34.09 -28.02
N ASP A 140 9.75 -34.58 -26.84
CA ASP A 140 9.89 -36.02 -26.50
C ASP A 140 9.05 -36.92 -27.43
N ASN A 141 7.85 -36.49 -27.84
CA ASN A 141 6.98 -37.25 -28.73
C ASN A 141 7.45 -37.26 -30.20
N LYS A 142 8.46 -36.47 -30.58
CA LYS A 142 9.01 -36.43 -31.92
C LYS A 142 10.26 -37.32 -32.07
N GLN A 143 10.93 -37.69 -30.95
CA GLN A 143 12.07 -38.58 -30.92
C GLN A 143 11.65 -40.07 -30.99
N ASP A 144 10.58 -40.45 -30.33
CA ASP A 144 10.06 -41.85 -30.33
C ASP A 144 9.52 -42.28 -31.71
N ASN A 145 9.13 -41.33 -32.57
CA ASN A 145 8.57 -41.66 -33.89
C ASN A 145 9.65 -41.79 -34.98
N THR A 146 10.91 -41.44 -34.71
CA THR A 146 12.03 -41.60 -35.66
C THR A 146 12.80 -42.91 -35.48
N GLU A 147 12.80 -43.50 -34.27
CA GLU A 147 13.45 -44.79 -34.03
C GLU A 147 12.62 -46.00 -34.50
N ASN A 148 11.28 -45.87 -34.57
CA ASN A 148 10.40 -46.97 -34.99
C ASN A 148 10.29 -47.15 -36.50
N ASN A 149 10.84 -46.25 -37.31
CA ASN A 149 10.75 -46.33 -38.80
C ASN A 149 12.02 -46.89 -39.44
N ASN A 150 13.11 -47.12 -38.67
CA ASN A 150 14.36 -47.70 -39.18
C ASN A 150 14.49 -49.23 -38.98
N ASN A 151 13.55 -49.86 -38.29
CA ASN A 151 13.63 -51.30 -37.98
C ASN A 151 12.70 -52.20 -38.84
N SER A 152 12.07 -51.62 -39.90
CA SER A 152 11.14 -52.37 -40.76
C SER A 152 11.68 -52.60 -42.19
N SER A 153 12.99 -52.39 -42.45
CA SER A 153 13.53 -52.56 -43.82
C SER A 153 14.68 -53.55 -43.94
N ALA A 154 14.89 -54.44 -42.95
CA ALA A 154 16.00 -55.41 -42.96
C ALA A 154 15.57 -56.88 -42.77
N ASP A 155 14.46 -57.29 -43.42
CA ASP A 155 14.14 -58.76 -43.43
C ASP A 155 13.33 -59.11 -44.69
N LYS A 156 14.04 -58.98 -45.84
CA LYS A 156 13.55 -59.62 -47.05
C LYS A 156 14.64 -59.78 -48.08
N ALA A 157 15.57 -60.68 -47.82
CA ALA A 157 16.38 -61.30 -48.86
C ALA A 157 17.10 -62.53 -48.23
N GLU A 158 16.54 -63.73 -48.37
CA GLU A 158 17.26 -64.95 -48.54
C GLU A 158 16.30 -66.15 -48.43
N SER A 159 15.87 -66.63 -49.52
CA SER A 159 15.65 -68.06 -49.79
C SER A 159 15.11 -68.23 -51.21
N GLU A 160 15.99 -68.27 -52.19
CA GLU A 160 15.85 -69.09 -53.39
C GLU A 160 17.23 -69.62 -53.69
N ASP A 161 17.45 -70.87 -53.42
CA ASP A 161 18.05 -71.82 -54.34
C ASP A 161 18.26 -73.16 -53.63
N ALA A 162 17.59 -74.22 -54.15
CA ALA A 162 18.13 -75.55 -54.42
C ALA A 162 17.04 -76.59 -54.62
N GLN A 163 16.89 -76.99 -55.89
CA GLN A 163 16.41 -78.27 -56.39
C GLN A 163 14.97 -78.65 -56.23
#